data_29d0b2b70a53d5a3a10025d918fb186f
#
_entry.id   29d0b2b70a53d5a3a10025d918fb186f
#
_cell.length_a   1.000
_cell.length_b   1.000
_cell.length_c   1.000
_cell.angle_alpha   90.00
_cell.angle_beta   90.00
_cell.angle_gamma   90.00
#
_symmetry.space_group_name_H-M   'P 1'
#
loop_
_entity.id
_entity.type
_entity.pdbx_description
1 polymer ?
#
loop_
_entity_poly.entity_id
_entity_poly.type
_entity_poly.pdbx_seq_one_letter_code
_entity_poly.pdbx_strand_id
1 'polypeptide(L)'
;MKLIDLDRCYTVSRVPTANGKTLVLYNFHLSAYTSDGKIAVEQLNLLLSDMKREYEAGNYVIGAGDFNKDLLGNSAEIFGVSGEYGWAQPIPEGTFDGTGISLVAPFDENDPVASCRNADGPYDPAVQFRVTVDGFLVSDNVTVKSSAVVDTGYAYSDHNPVRMTFTLNP
;
A
#
# COMPACT_ATOMS: atom_id res chain seq x y z
N MET A 1 -8.53 24.64 -11.43
CA MET A 1 -7.07 24.77 -11.43
C MET A 1 -6.61 24.49 -10.01
N LYS A 2 -6.01 23.32 -9.74
CA LYS A 2 -5.40 23.03 -8.43
C LYS A 2 -4.19 23.95 -8.27
N LEU A 3 -4.23 24.85 -7.29
CA LEU A 3 -3.13 25.77 -7.01
C LEU A 3 -1.98 25.13 -6.25
N ILE A 4 -2.21 23.93 -5.66
CA ILE A 4 -1.20 23.18 -4.91
C ILE A 4 -1.49 21.70 -5.19
N ASP A 5 -0.63 21.05 -5.96
CA ASP A 5 -0.54 19.59 -6.04
C ASP A 5 0.86 19.21 -5.56
N LEU A 6 0.95 18.17 -4.74
CA LEU A 6 2.24 17.69 -4.26
C LEU A 6 2.86 16.81 -5.34
N ASP A 7 4.07 17.14 -5.75
CA ASP A 7 4.87 16.25 -6.59
C ASP A 7 5.08 14.93 -5.86
N ARG A 8 4.71 13.84 -6.52
CA ARG A 8 4.87 12.49 -5.98
C ARG A 8 6.07 11.82 -6.64
N CYS A 9 6.85 11.13 -5.83
CA CYS A 9 7.95 10.31 -6.29
C CYS A 9 7.99 9.00 -5.50
N TYR A 10 8.77 8.06 -5.97
CA TYR A 10 9.18 6.90 -5.19
C TYR A 10 10.70 6.88 -5.06
N THR A 11 11.19 6.28 -3.98
CA THR A 11 12.62 6.05 -3.79
C THR A 11 12.93 4.59 -4.04
N VAL A 12 14.16 4.33 -4.53
CA VAL A 12 14.65 2.97 -4.80
C VAL A 12 15.93 2.75 -4.04
N SER A 13 15.94 1.72 -3.19
CA SER A 13 17.13 1.25 -2.47
C SER A 13 17.52 -0.14 -2.96
N ARG A 14 18.82 -0.39 -3.11
CA ARG A 14 19.36 -1.66 -3.63
C ARG A 14 20.24 -2.31 -2.57
N VAL A 15 19.88 -3.52 -2.16
CA VAL A 15 20.57 -4.29 -1.11
C VAL A 15 21.12 -5.58 -1.72
N PRO A 16 22.45 -5.77 -1.78
CA PRO A 16 23.03 -7.03 -2.22
C PRO A 16 22.61 -8.18 -1.30
N THR A 17 22.30 -9.33 -1.89
CA THR A 17 21.95 -10.54 -1.13
C THR A 17 23.07 -11.58 -1.22
N ALA A 18 23.10 -12.52 -0.27
CA ALA A 18 24.15 -13.52 -0.19
C ALA A 18 24.24 -14.47 -1.40
N ASN A 19 23.17 -14.61 -2.16
CA ASN A 19 23.12 -15.44 -3.39
C ASN A 19 23.48 -14.68 -4.67
N GLY A 20 23.99 -13.44 -4.54
CA GLY A 20 24.44 -12.63 -5.68
C GLY A 20 23.34 -11.86 -6.40
N LYS A 21 22.07 -12.02 -6.03
CA LYS A 21 20.95 -11.19 -6.51
C LYS A 21 20.89 -9.88 -5.73
N THR A 22 20.03 -8.97 -6.17
CA THR A 22 19.76 -7.71 -5.45
C THR A 22 18.33 -7.71 -4.93
N LEU A 23 18.13 -7.31 -3.68
CA LEU A 23 16.83 -6.90 -3.17
C LEU A 23 16.62 -5.42 -3.48
N VAL A 24 15.63 -5.12 -4.29
CA VAL A 24 15.26 -3.75 -4.70
C VAL A 24 14.03 -3.34 -3.88
N LEU A 25 14.20 -2.30 -3.09
CA LEU A 25 13.16 -1.77 -2.20
C LEU A 25 12.64 -0.44 -2.77
N TYR A 26 11.34 -0.38 -2.96
CA TYR A 26 10.61 0.82 -3.35
C TYR A 26 9.85 1.38 -2.15
N ASN A 27 9.94 2.69 -1.94
CA ASN A 27 9.08 3.38 -0.99
C ASN A 27 8.34 4.50 -1.73
N PHE A 28 7.02 4.59 -1.54
CA PHE A 28 6.16 5.48 -2.30
C PHE A 28 4.97 6.01 -1.48
N HIS A 29 4.40 7.10 -1.94
CA HIS A 29 3.15 7.63 -1.45
C HIS A 29 2.37 8.19 -2.66
N LEU A 30 1.30 7.51 -3.06
CA LEU A 30 0.50 7.87 -4.23
C LEU A 30 -0.42 9.05 -3.94
N SER A 31 -0.97 9.67 -5.00
CA SER A 31 -1.84 10.85 -4.87
C SER A 31 -3.19 10.52 -4.23
N ALA A 32 -3.62 11.35 -3.27
CA ALA A 32 -4.88 11.20 -2.54
C ALA A 32 -6.07 11.95 -3.17
N TYR A 33 -5.83 13.11 -3.74
CA TYR A 33 -6.86 14.16 -3.86
C TYR A 33 -7.56 14.24 -5.21
N THR A 34 -7.69 13.12 -5.93
CA THR A 34 -8.52 13.07 -7.14
C THR A 34 -9.84 12.36 -6.83
N SER A 35 -10.95 13.01 -7.15
CA SER A 35 -12.30 12.48 -6.89
C SER A 35 -12.58 11.11 -7.51
N ASP A 36 -11.82 10.73 -8.55
CA ASP A 36 -11.95 9.46 -9.27
C ASP A 36 -10.76 8.51 -9.05
N GLY A 37 -9.77 8.92 -8.26
CA GLY A 37 -8.58 8.13 -7.94
C GLY A 37 -7.69 7.73 -9.12
N LYS A 38 -7.91 8.28 -10.33
CA LYS A 38 -7.18 7.89 -11.56
C LYS A 38 -5.69 8.17 -11.49
N ILE A 39 -5.29 9.34 -10.93
CA ILE A 39 -3.87 9.69 -10.84
C ILE A 39 -3.11 8.66 -10.01
N ALA A 40 -3.66 8.20 -8.89
CA ALA A 40 -3.02 7.16 -8.09
C ALA A 40 -2.87 5.84 -8.87
N VAL A 41 -3.85 5.48 -9.69
CA VAL A 41 -3.77 4.28 -10.55
C VAL A 41 -2.69 4.43 -11.62
N GLU A 42 -2.59 5.59 -12.27
CA GLU A 42 -1.53 5.87 -13.27
C GLU A 42 -0.14 5.84 -12.63
N GLN A 43 0.01 6.41 -11.43
CA GLN A 43 1.24 6.36 -10.66
C GLN A 43 1.59 4.92 -10.24
N LEU A 44 0.60 4.12 -9.82
CA LEU A 44 0.79 2.71 -9.52
C LEU A 44 1.24 1.93 -10.75
N ASN A 45 0.66 2.17 -11.92
CA ASN A 45 1.05 1.51 -13.16
C ASN A 45 2.50 1.83 -13.57
N LEU A 46 2.95 3.08 -13.38
CA LEU A 46 4.34 3.47 -13.60
C LEU A 46 5.28 2.74 -12.63
N LEU A 47 4.92 2.68 -11.36
CA LEU A 47 5.68 1.97 -10.33
C LEU A 47 5.78 0.47 -10.65
N LEU A 48 4.65 -0.18 -11.00
CA LEU A 48 4.59 -1.59 -11.37
C LEU A 48 5.45 -1.89 -12.62
N SER A 49 5.45 -0.99 -13.59
CA SER A 49 6.29 -1.12 -14.80
C SER A 49 7.78 -1.12 -14.46
N ASP A 50 8.21 -0.30 -13.51
CA ASP A 50 9.60 -0.25 -13.05
C ASP A 50 9.95 -1.49 -12.20
N MET A 51 9.08 -1.86 -11.26
CA MET A 51 9.24 -3.06 -10.43
C MET A 51 9.31 -4.34 -11.26
N LYS A 52 8.46 -4.44 -12.31
CA LYS A 52 8.48 -5.57 -13.26
C LYS A 52 9.83 -5.71 -13.95
N ARG A 53 10.42 -4.61 -14.42
CA ARG A 53 11.76 -4.66 -15.07
C ARG A 53 12.83 -5.18 -14.12
N GLU A 54 12.79 -4.80 -12.85
CA GLU A 54 13.72 -5.31 -11.84
C GLU A 54 13.51 -6.80 -11.57
N TYR A 55 12.25 -7.23 -11.48
CA TYR A 55 11.91 -8.64 -11.33
C TYR A 55 12.36 -9.49 -12.53
N GLU A 56 12.08 -9.02 -13.76
CA GLU A 56 12.52 -9.69 -15.01
C GLU A 56 14.05 -9.72 -15.14
N ALA A 57 14.77 -8.79 -14.52
CA ALA A 57 16.22 -8.83 -14.41
C ALA A 57 16.73 -9.85 -13.37
N GLY A 58 15.83 -10.58 -12.69
CA GLY A 58 16.15 -11.62 -11.70
C GLY A 58 16.32 -11.10 -10.27
N ASN A 59 16.04 -9.82 -10.01
CA ASN A 59 16.10 -9.22 -8.68
C ASN A 59 14.89 -9.62 -7.84
N TYR A 60 15.02 -9.52 -6.51
CA TYR A 60 13.89 -9.52 -5.59
C TYR A 60 13.34 -8.12 -5.49
N VAL A 61 12.02 -7.97 -5.54
CA VAL A 61 11.41 -6.65 -5.55
C VAL A 61 10.34 -6.54 -4.47
N ILE A 62 10.46 -5.52 -3.63
CA ILE A 62 9.46 -5.18 -2.61
C ILE A 62 9.17 -3.68 -2.70
N GLY A 63 7.89 -3.34 -2.77
CA GLY A 63 7.39 -1.99 -2.59
C GLY A 63 6.65 -1.87 -1.26
N ALA A 64 6.75 -0.73 -0.59
CA ALA A 64 5.99 -0.41 0.60
C ALA A 64 5.59 1.07 0.59
N GLY A 65 4.36 1.37 0.97
CA GLY A 65 3.90 2.75 1.01
C GLY A 65 2.40 2.92 1.16
N ASP A 66 2.00 4.19 1.10
CA ASP A 66 0.61 4.61 1.07
C ASP A 66 0.12 4.66 -0.38
N PHE A 67 -0.86 3.82 -0.69
CA PHE A 67 -1.47 3.73 -2.03
C PHE A 67 -2.56 4.79 -2.23
N ASN A 68 -3.07 5.38 -1.16
CA ASN A 68 -4.31 6.17 -1.20
C ASN A 68 -5.46 5.45 -1.91
N LYS A 69 -5.51 4.13 -1.76
CA LYS A 69 -6.51 3.21 -2.28
C LYS A 69 -7.01 2.30 -1.16
N ASP A 70 -8.26 1.93 -1.19
CA ASP A 70 -8.76 0.88 -0.30
C ASP A 70 -8.20 -0.48 -0.75
N LEU A 71 -7.19 -0.96 -0.02
CA LEU A 71 -6.50 -2.21 -0.37
C LEU A 71 -7.32 -3.47 -0.07
N LEU A 72 -8.35 -3.35 0.79
CA LEU A 72 -9.28 -4.42 1.12
C LEU A 72 -10.51 -4.41 0.20
N GLY A 73 -10.80 -3.27 -0.43
CA GLY A 73 -11.92 -3.07 -1.35
C GLY A 73 -13.29 -2.85 -0.68
N ASN A 74 -13.39 -3.10 0.64
CA ASN A 74 -14.61 -2.97 1.42
C ASN A 74 -14.35 -2.50 2.86
N SER A 75 -13.37 -1.64 3.05
CA SER A 75 -12.96 -1.16 4.38
C SER A 75 -14.11 -0.54 5.19
N ALA A 76 -15.02 0.18 4.53
CA ALA A 76 -16.19 0.76 5.21
C ALA A 76 -17.10 -0.30 5.86
N GLU A 77 -17.26 -1.45 5.21
CA GLU A 77 -18.03 -2.59 5.71
C GLU A 77 -17.30 -3.28 6.88
N ILE A 78 -16.00 -3.51 6.72
CA ILE A 78 -15.14 -4.18 7.71
C ILE A 78 -15.06 -3.36 9.00
N PHE A 79 -14.83 -2.05 8.89
CA PHE A 79 -14.56 -1.18 10.04
C PHE A 79 -15.81 -0.47 10.57
N GLY A 80 -16.98 -0.69 9.96
CA GLY A 80 -18.29 -0.34 10.51
C GLY A 80 -18.68 1.14 10.47
N VAL A 81 -17.96 1.98 9.76
CA VAL A 81 -18.33 3.38 9.52
C VAL A 81 -18.68 3.54 8.05
N SER A 82 -19.97 3.81 7.79
CA SER A 82 -20.46 4.04 6.43
C SER A 82 -20.10 5.44 5.96
N GLY A 83 -19.52 5.55 4.78
CA GLY A 83 -19.28 6.80 4.08
C GLY A 83 -18.64 6.50 2.73
N GLU A 84 -19.05 7.22 1.70
CA GLU A 84 -18.34 7.18 0.42
C GLU A 84 -17.08 8.04 0.51
N TYR A 85 -15.94 7.40 0.45
CA TYR A 85 -14.64 8.06 0.41
C TYR A 85 -14.13 8.05 -1.02
N GLY A 86 -14.51 9.06 -1.77
CA GLY A 86 -14.17 9.18 -3.18
C GLY A 86 -12.67 9.14 -3.49
N TRP A 87 -11.82 9.40 -2.49
CA TRP A 87 -10.38 9.34 -2.65
C TRP A 87 -9.80 7.92 -2.44
N ALA A 88 -10.38 7.10 -1.58
CA ALA A 88 -9.91 5.73 -1.27
C ALA A 88 -10.69 4.67 -2.06
N GLN A 89 -10.80 4.84 -3.38
CA GLN A 89 -11.39 3.83 -4.25
C GLN A 89 -10.56 2.54 -4.22
N PRO A 90 -11.17 1.35 -4.38
CA PRO A 90 -10.44 0.10 -4.59
C PRO A 90 -9.45 0.20 -5.76
N ILE A 91 -8.41 -0.62 -5.74
CA ILE A 91 -7.52 -0.79 -6.89
C ILE A 91 -8.32 -1.50 -8.00
N PRO A 92 -8.28 -1.03 -9.25
CA PRO A 92 -8.98 -1.67 -10.35
C PRO A 92 -8.58 -3.13 -10.54
N GLU A 93 -9.54 -3.98 -10.83
CA GLU A 93 -9.30 -5.38 -11.18
C GLU A 93 -8.33 -5.49 -12.37
N GLY A 94 -7.46 -6.51 -12.36
CA GLY A 94 -6.47 -6.73 -13.40
C GLY A 94 -5.21 -5.84 -13.34
N THR A 95 -5.13 -4.88 -12.40
CA THR A 95 -3.96 -3.97 -12.28
C THR A 95 -2.63 -4.72 -12.17
N PHE A 96 -2.61 -5.88 -11.55
CA PHE A 96 -1.40 -6.67 -11.31
C PHE A 96 -1.15 -7.77 -12.35
N ASP A 97 -2.06 -7.97 -13.30
CA ASP A 97 -1.99 -9.05 -14.28
C ASP A 97 -0.71 -8.98 -15.13
N GLY A 98 -0.01 -10.11 -15.21
CA GLY A 98 1.22 -10.25 -16.00
C GLY A 98 2.40 -9.40 -15.54
N THR A 99 2.35 -8.83 -14.33
CA THR A 99 3.46 -8.03 -13.76
C THR A 99 4.48 -8.90 -13.02
N GLY A 100 4.10 -10.07 -12.50
CA GLY A 100 4.90 -10.85 -11.55
C GLY A 100 5.04 -10.14 -10.18
N ILE A 101 4.16 -9.16 -9.92
CA ILE A 101 4.08 -8.42 -8.66
C ILE A 101 2.68 -8.62 -8.07
N SER A 102 2.62 -8.89 -6.78
CA SER A 102 1.37 -9.08 -6.04
C SER A 102 1.19 -8.02 -4.95
N LEU A 103 -0.04 -7.62 -4.70
CA LEU A 103 -0.42 -6.77 -3.58
C LEU A 103 -0.50 -7.60 -2.29
N VAL A 104 0.03 -7.07 -1.21
CA VAL A 104 -0.13 -7.58 0.16
C VAL A 104 -0.77 -6.49 1.01
N ALA A 105 -2.08 -6.58 1.20
CA ALA A 105 -2.83 -5.75 2.12
C ALA A 105 -2.71 -6.35 3.53
N PRO A 106 -2.17 -5.61 4.53
CA PRO A 106 -2.12 -6.09 5.90
C PRO A 106 -3.53 -6.17 6.49
N PHE A 107 -3.96 -7.36 6.87
CA PHE A 107 -5.28 -7.58 7.44
C PHE A 107 -5.31 -8.85 8.30
N ASP A 108 -5.99 -8.78 9.45
CA ASP A 108 -6.32 -9.93 10.30
C ASP A 108 -7.84 -9.92 10.52
N GLU A 109 -8.53 -10.98 10.06
CA GLU A 109 -9.98 -11.12 10.19
C GLU A 109 -10.45 -11.23 11.65
N ASN A 110 -9.58 -11.74 12.55
CA ASN A 110 -9.92 -11.95 13.95
C ASN A 110 -9.70 -10.69 14.80
N ASP A 111 -8.82 -9.78 14.34
CA ASP A 111 -8.52 -8.51 15.00
C ASP A 111 -8.29 -7.43 13.93
N PRO A 112 -9.36 -6.94 13.29
CA PRO A 112 -9.26 -6.01 12.18
C PRO A 112 -8.81 -4.62 12.63
N VAL A 113 -7.60 -4.23 12.27
CA VAL A 113 -7.02 -2.91 12.50
C VAL A 113 -6.78 -2.22 11.15
N ALA A 114 -7.33 -1.02 10.98
CA ALA A 114 -7.10 -0.23 9.77
C ALA A 114 -5.75 0.50 9.81
N SER A 115 -5.14 0.70 8.65
CA SER A 115 -3.87 1.41 8.59
C SER A 115 -4.03 2.94 8.64
N CYS A 116 -5.20 3.47 8.27
CA CYS A 116 -5.46 4.91 8.22
C CYS A 116 -6.85 5.25 8.75
N ARG A 117 -7.00 6.44 9.29
CA ARG A 117 -8.27 7.06 9.72
C ARG A 117 -8.44 8.46 9.18
N ASN A 118 -9.66 8.96 9.21
CA ASN A 118 -9.90 10.38 8.96
C ASN A 118 -9.18 11.27 9.98
N ALA A 119 -8.52 12.32 9.51
CA ALA A 119 -7.73 13.24 10.35
C ALA A 119 -8.55 14.39 10.97
N ASP A 120 -9.87 14.31 10.95
CA ASP A 120 -10.79 15.36 11.39
C ASP A 120 -10.92 15.41 12.93
N GLY A 121 -9.81 15.69 13.61
CA GLY A 121 -9.78 15.82 15.07
C GLY A 121 -9.22 14.58 15.80
N PRO A 122 -9.39 14.51 17.13
CA PRO A 122 -8.99 13.37 17.94
C PRO A 122 -9.65 12.08 17.46
N TYR A 123 -8.95 10.95 17.61
CA TYR A 123 -9.50 9.67 17.18
C TYR A 123 -10.77 9.29 17.96
N ASP A 124 -11.84 9.06 17.23
CA ASP A 124 -13.12 8.53 17.74
C ASP A 124 -13.61 7.42 16.78
N PRO A 125 -13.52 6.14 17.20
CA PRO A 125 -13.89 5.01 16.36
C PRO A 125 -15.39 4.96 16.03
N ALA A 126 -16.23 5.70 16.73
CA ALA A 126 -17.69 5.72 16.51
C ALA A 126 -18.08 6.56 15.29
N VAL A 127 -17.25 7.54 14.91
CA VAL A 127 -17.60 8.53 13.88
C VAL A 127 -16.56 8.66 12.78
N GLN A 128 -15.31 8.28 13.05
CA GLN A 128 -14.25 8.44 12.06
C GLN A 128 -14.13 7.23 11.14
N PHE A 129 -14.03 7.51 9.86
CA PHE A 129 -13.74 6.51 8.85
C PHE A 129 -12.34 5.91 9.02
N ARG A 130 -12.27 4.62 8.78
CA ARG A 130 -11.04 3.84 8.81
C ARG A 130 -10.92 3.04 7.53
N VAL A 131 -9.70 2.98 7.00
CA VAL A 131 -9.39 2.30 5.74
C VAL A 131 -7.98 1.73 5.77
N THR A 132 -7.72 0.64 5.08
CA THR A 132 -6.36 0.13 4.88
C THR A 132 -5.84 0.64 3.54
N VAL A 133 -4.96 1.65 3.60
CA VAL A 133 -4.31 2.27 2.43
C VAL A 133 -2.81 2.00 2.35
N ASP A 134 -2.21 1.56 3.46
CA ASP A 134 -0.79 1.23 3.56
C ASP A 134 -0.59 -0.26 3.36
N GLY A 135 0.37 -0.65 2.53
CA GLY A 135 0.59 -2.04 2.20
C GLY A 135 1.89 -2.29 1.44
N PHE A 136 1.98 -3.48 0.86
CA PHE A 136 3.20 -3.93 0.19
C PHE A 136 2.90 -4.46 -1.21
N LEU A 137 3.91 -4.35 -2.07
CA LEU A 137 4.02 -5.00 -3.36
C LEU A 137 5.19 -5.97 -3.31
N VAL A 138 5.02 -7.20 -3.75
CA VAL A 138 6.08 -8.21 -3.71
C VAL A 138 6.17 -8.96 -5.04
N SER A 139 7.39 -9.21 -5.50
CA SER A 139 7.61 -10.06 -6.67
C SER A 139 7.41 -11.55 -6.33
N ASP A 140 7.08 -12.37 -7.32
CA ASP A 140 6.76 -13.80 -7.15
C ASP A 140 7.92 -14.62 -6.53
N ASN A 141 9.15 -14.12 -6.59
CA ASN A 141 10.32 -14.73 -5.95
C ASN A 141 10.54 -14.28 -4.49
N VAL A 142 9.54 -13.61 -3.91
CA VAL A 142 9.48 -13.24 -2.47
C VAL A 142 8.31 -13.94 -1.83
N THR A 143 8.55 -14.74 -0.79
CA THR A 143 7.47 -15.39 -0.02
C THR A 143 7.13 -14.59 1.22
N VAL A 144 5.93 -14.06 1.28
CA VAL A 144 5.40 -13.39 2.48
C VAL A 144 5.07 -14.43 3.55
N LYS A 145 5.56 -14.22 4.76
CA LYS A 145 5.29 -15.06 5.93
C LYS A 145 4.16 -14.51 6.79
N SER A 146 4.15 -13.21 6.97
CA SER A 146 3.08 -12.49 7.68
C SER A 146 3.06 -11.03 7.28
N SER A 147 1.89 -10.42 7.34
CA SER A 147 1.71 -8.98 7.29
C SER A 147 0.66 -8.55 8.32
N ALA A 148 0.83 -7.38 8.90
CA ALA A 148 -0.11 -6.85 9.88
C ALA A 148 -0.03 -5.32 9.95
N VAL A 149 -1.12 -4.70 10.34
CA VAL A 149 -1.14 -3.34 10.88
C VAL A 149 -0.73 -3.39 12.34
N VAL A 150 0.13 -2.49 12.78
CA VAL A 150 0.53 -2.37 14.19
C VAL A 150 -0.36 -1.33 14.84
N ASP A 151 -1.31 -1.77 15.65
CA ASP A 151 -2.22 -0.86 16.33
C ASP A 151 -1.47 0.03 17.34
N THR A 152 -1.49 1.34 17.07
CA THR A 152 -0.96 2.38 17.98
C THR A 152 -2.09 3.20 18.59
N GLY A 153 -3.35 2.86 18.31
CA GLY A 153 -4.51 3.66 18.65
C GLY A 153 -4.50 5.03 17.97
N TYR A 154 -3.75 5.17 16.88
CA TYR A 154 -3.51 6.45 16.19
C TYR A 154 -3.00 7.57 17.12
N ALA A 155 -2.19 7.21 18.10
CA ALA A 155 -1.76 8.13 19.16
C ALA A 155 -0.90 9.30 18.64
N TYR A 156 -0.19 9.11 17.52
CA TYR A 156 0.80 10.06 17.01
C TYR A 156 0.62 10.41 15.53
N SER A 157 -0.29 9.76 14.84
CA SER A 157 -0.54 9.90 13.40
C SER A 157 -1.95 9.46 13.07
N ASP A 158 -2.48 9.88 11.95
CA ASP A 158 -3.69 9.35 11.31
C ASP A 158 -3.42 8.00 10.60
N HIS A 159 -2.16 7.56 10.57
CA HIS A 159 -1.78 6.23 10.12
C HIS A 159 -1.19 5.37 11.24
N ASN A 160 -1.51 4.09 11.22
CA ASN A 160 -0.85 3.02 11.97
C ASN A 160 0.28 2.43 11.12
N PRO A 161 1.44 2.08 11.70
CA PRO A 161 2.50 1.40 10.98
C PRO A 161 2.06 0.03 10.44
N VAL A 162 2.54 -0.34 9.26
CA VAL A 162 2.38 -1.68 8.70
C VAL A 162 3.69 -2.45 8.73
N ARG A 163 3.62 -3.75 8.96
CA ARG A 163 4.80 -4.63 8.99
C ARG A 163 4.59 -5.86 8.12
N MET A 164 5.67 -6.37 7.56
CA MET A 164 5.69 -7.62 6.81
C MET A 164 6.95 -8.42 7.15
N THR A 165 6.83 -9.73 7.28
CA THR A 165 7.96 -10.65 7.31
C THR A 165 7.96 -11.52 6.06
N PHE A 166 9.14 -11.75 5.50
CA PHE A 166 9.26 -12.44 4.22
C PHE A 166 10.54 -13.26 4.12
N THR A 167 10.62 -14.12 3.12
CA THR A 167 11.85 -14.80 2.69
C THR A 167 12.07 -14.59 1.20
N LEU A 168 13.35 -14.48 0.83
CA LEU A 168 13.77 -14.42 -0.57
C LEU A 168 13.98 -15.85 -1.06
N ASN A 169 13.28 -16.21 -2.15
CA ASN A 169 13.40 -17.55 -2.71
C ASN A 169 14.69 -17.66 -3.54
N PRO A 170 15.37 -18.81 -3.56
CA PRO A 170 16.61 -19.01 -4.31
C PRO A 170 16.51 -18.71 -5.80
#